data_705700a1ee7d6f51280aa7164106d9c3
#
_entry.id   705700a1ee7d6f51280aa7164106d9c3
#
_cell.length_a   1.000
_cell.length_b   1.000
_cell.length_c   1.000
_cell.angle_alpha   90.00
_cell.angle_beta   90.00
_cell.angle_gamma   90.00
#
_symmetry.space_group_name_H-M   'P 1'
#
loop_
_entity.id
_entity.type
_entity.pdbx_description
1 polymer ?
#
loop_
_entity_poly.entity_id
_entity_poly.type
_entity_poly.pdbx_seq_one_letter_code
_entity_poly.pdbx_strand_id
1 'polypeptide(L)'
;MTSIIEYFSELDFEFVKNSLWLLLNGAIVTLEITLVAVSFGVLIGLFVGMAELSSYRLLRIPAKVYVDIIRGTPLLVQIFIIYFALPNIINMRIEPYIAAVVACSINSVAYVAEIFRSGIQSIDKGQFEAGRSLGLTWSQTMKMIVVPQAFRRTIPQLGNEFIAMLKDSSLVSVIGFEELTRKGQLIIAATYRSFEIWAAVAVIYLVMTLTISRFVSYLEKKYNSKGHR
;
A
#
# COMPACT_ATOMS: atom_id res chain seq x y z
N MET A 1 -21.30 37.07 -0.51
CA MET A 1 -19.85 37.05 -0.93
C MET A 1 -18.92 37.46 0.23
N THR A 2 -19.41 38.07 1.27
CA THR A 2 -18.72 38.41 2.52
C THR A 2 -18.31 37.20 3.36
N SER A 3 -18.96 36.04 3.20
CA SER A 3 -18.81 34.90 4.09
C SER A 3 -17.51 34.09 3.95
N ILE A 4 -16.86 34.08 2.79
CA ILE A 4 -15.66 33.23 2.58
C ILE A 4 -14.42 33.90 3.21
N ILE A 5 -14.24 35.20 3.01
CA ILE A 5 -13.08 35.93 3.55
C ILE A 5 -13.20 36.02 5.09
N GLU A 6 -14.39 36.26 5.63
CA GLU A 6 -14.65 36.23 7.08
C GLU A 6 -14.34 34.84 7.67
N TYR A 7 -14.78 33.76 7.01
CA TYR A 7 -14.50 32.40 7.45
C TYR A 7 -12.98 32.11 7.54
N PHE A 8 -12.21 32.56 6.56
CA PHE A 8 -10.75 32.37 6.58
C PHE A 8 -10.03 33.26 7.62
N SER A 9 -10.63 34.40 8.01
CA SER A 9 -10.08 35.25 9.07
C SER A 9 -10.34 34.71 10.49
N GLU A 10 -11.32 33.82 10.63
CA GLU A 10 -11.69 33.17 11.90
C GLU A 10 -10.99 31.80 12.12
N LEU A 11 -10.07 31.40 11.20
CA LEU A 11 -9.32 30.15 11.35
C LEU A 11 -8.46 30.20 12.63
N ASP A 12 -8.76 29.29 13.53
CA ASP A 12 -8.08 29.17 14.82
C ASP A 12 -6.87 28.23 14.71
N PHE A 13 -5.72 28.79 14.36
CA PHE A 13 -4.46 28.06 14.27
C PHE A 13 -3.98 27.50 15.62
N GLU A 14 -4.37 28.15 16.73
CA GLU A 14 -4.03 27.67 18.06
C GLU A 14 -4.79 26.39 18.40
N PHE A 15 -6.04 26.31 17.99
CA PHE A 15 -6.83 25.08 18.09
C PHE A 15 -6.20 23.92 17.28
N VAL A 16 -5.76 24.17 16.04
CA VAL A 16 -5.06 23.17 15.22
C VAL A 16 -3.79 22.70 15.90
N LYS A 17 -3.01 23.60 16.46
CA LYS A 17 -1.78 23.29 17.21
C LYS A 17 -2.06 22.40 18.44
N ASN A 18 -3.13 22.68 19.17
CA ASN A 18 -3.53 21.87 20.32
C ASN A 18 -4.02 20.48 19.93
N SER A 19 -4.63 20.34 18.73
CA SER A 19 -5.09 19.07 18.18
C SER A 19 -3.96 18.26 17.50
N LEU A 20 -2.82 18.90 17.22
CA LEU A 20 -1.75 18.31 16.40
C LEU A 20 -1.19 17.01 16.99
N TRP A 21 -1.05 16.95 18.33
CA TRP A 21 -0.57 15.74 18.99
C TRP A 21 -1.45 14.52 18.74
N LEU A 22 -2.77 14.69 18.79
CA LEU A 22 -3.73 13.61 18.51
C LEU A 22 -3.66 13.17 17.05
N LEU A 23 -3.54 14.12 16.13
CA LEU A 23 -3.40 13.83 14.71
C LEU A 23 -2.09 13.11 14.39
N LEU A 24 -0.97 13.54 14.99
CA LEU A 24 0.33 12.90 14.80
C LEU A 24 0.35 11.47 15.34
N ASN A 25 -0.30 11.19 16.47
CA ASN A 25 -0.48 9.82 16.95
C ASN A 25 -1.27 8.98 15.94
N GLY A 26 -2.33 9.53 15.35
CA GLY A 26 -3.06 8.87 14.27
C GLY A 26 -2.18 8.61 13.04
N ALA A 27 -1.31 9.56 12.68
CA ALA A 27 -0.37 9.42 11.56
C ALA A 27 0.64 8.27 11.78
N ILE A 28 1.13 8.09 13.02
CA ILE A 28 2.00 6.97 13.37
C ILE A 28 1.27 5.64 13.17
N VAL A 29 0.02 5.54 13.59
CA VAL A 29 -0.81 4.35 13.41
C VAL A 29 -1.06 4.06 11.92
N THR A 30 -1.32 5.10 11.11
CA THR A 30 -1.43 4.99 9.65
C THR A 30 -0.16 4.41 9.03
N LEU A 31 1.02 4.92 9.45
CA LEU A 31 2.32 4.41 8.99
C LEU A 31 2.56 2.95 9.44
N GLU A 32 2.18 2.60 10.66
CA GLU A 32 2.31 1.24 11.20
C GLU A 32 1.51 0.24 10.36
N ILE A 33 0.20 0.49 10.14
CA ILE A 33 -0.63 -0.40 9.31
C ILE A 33 -0.04 -0.52 7.90
N THR A 34 0.33 0.61 7.30
CA THR A 34 0.89 0.61 5.94
C THR A 34 2.17 -0.21 5.86
N LEU A 35 3.08 -0.02 6.83
CA LEU A 35 4.34 -0.76 6.87
C LEU A 35 4.11 -2.26 7.01
N VAL A 36 3.22 -2.67 7.92
CA VAL A 36 2.87 -4.08 8.13
C VAL A 36 2.22 -4.66 6.88
N ALA A 37 1.20 -3.99 6.32
CA ALA A 37 0.49 -4.47 5.14
C ALA A 37 1.41 -4.63 3.93
N VAL A 38 2.24 -3.63 3.63
CA VAL A 38 3.17 -3.70 2.48
C VAL A 38 4.30 -4.69 2.73
N SER A 39 4.74 -4.87 3.98
CA SER A 39 5.73 -5.91 4.31
C SER A 39 5.19 -7.31 3.99
N PHE A 40 3.96 -7.63 4.41
CA PHE A 40 3.29 -8.86 3.99
C PHE A 40 3.07 -8.91 2.48
N GLY A 41 2.71 -7.78 1.87
CA GLY A 41 2.60 -7.61 0.42
C GLY A 41 3.88 -8.05 -0.29
N VAL A 42 5.04 -7.53 0.11
CA VAL A 42 6.32 -7.87 -0.51
C VAL A 42 6.70 -9.32 -0.26
N LEU A 43 6.57 -9.81 0.98
CA LEU A 43 6.97 -11.17 1.34
C LEU A 43 6.13 -12.23 0.62
N ILE A 44 4.80 -12.08 0.61
CA ILE A 44 3.88 -13.08 0.05
C ILE A 44 3.64 -12.81 -1.44
N GLY A 45 3.49 -11.54 -1.83
CA GLY A 45 3.20 -11.14 -3.21
C GLY A 45 4.29 -11.57 -4.21
N LEU A 46 5.56 -11.61 -3.79
CA LEU A 46 6.63 -12.18 -4.61
C LEU A 46 6.33 -13.64 -5.00
N PHE A 47 5.93 -14.46 -4.02
CA PHE A 47 5.59 -15.88 -4.28
C PHE A 47 4.33 -16.02 -5.14
N VAL A 48 3.31 -15.20 -4.88
CA VAL A 48 2.07 -15.19 -5.69
C VAL A 48 2.37 -14.75 -7.11
N GLY A 49 3.16 -13.70 -7.34
CA GLY A 49 3.57 -13.26 -8.68
C GLY A 49 4.41 -14.29 -9.42
N MET A 50 5.29 -15.02 -8.72
CA MET A 50 6.02 -16.15 -9.32
C MET A 50 5.09 -17.32 -9.65
N ALA A 51 4.08 -17.60 -8.81
CA ALA A 51 3.09 -18.64 -9.07
C ALA A 51 2.25 -18.34 -10.32
N GLU A 52 1.89 -17.06 -10.57
CA GLU A 52 1.20 -16.64 -11.80
C GLU A 52 2.03 -16.90 -13.07
N LEU A 53 3.36 -16.82 -12.97
CA LEU A 53 4.29 -17.09 -14.08
C LEU A 53 4.63 -18.60 -14.25
N SER A 54 4.16 -19.44 -13.32
CA SER A 54 4.45 -20.87 -13.33
C SER A 54 3.83 -21.57 -14.54
N SER A 55 4.56 -22.54 -15.10
CA SER A 55 4.05 -23.47 -16.12
C SER A 55 3.00 -24.43 -15.55
N TYR A 56 3.02 -24.66 -14.23
CA TYR A 56 2.09 -25.57 -13.56
C TYR A 56 0.74 -24.88 -13.35
N ARG A 57 -0.30 -25.37 -14.02
CA ARG A 57 -1.67 -24.81 -13.93
C ARG A 57 -2.21 -24.79 -12.50
N LEU A 58 -1.83 -25.77 -11.68
CA LEU A 58 -2.26 -25.91 -10.29
C LEU A 58 -1.78 -24.73 -9.40
N LEU A 59 -0.64 -24.12 -9.69
CA LEU A 59 -0.13 -22.93 -9.01
C LEU A 59 -0.64 -21.65 -9.67
N ARG A 60 -0.62 -21.60 -11.00
CA ARG A 60 -0.95 -20.42 -11.77
C ARG A 60 -2.41 -20.00 -11.65
N ILE A 61 -3.36 -20.96 -11.75
CA ILE A 61 -4.79 -20.61 -11.75
C ILE A 61 -5.24 -20.02 -10.42
N PRO A 62 -4.98 -20.63 -9.24
CA PRO A 62 -5.37 -20.03 -7.96
C PRO A 62 -4.72 -18.67 -7.71
N ALA A 63 -3.43 -18.51 -8.03
CA ALA A 63 -2.73 -17.24 -7.88
C ALA A 63 -3.39 -16.14 -8.73
N LYS A 64 -3.67 -16.44 -10.00
CA LYS A 64 -4.33 -15.50 -10.90
C LYS A 64 -5.75 -15.14 -10.43
N VAL A 65 -6.55 -16.13 -10.05
CA VAL A 65 -7.92 -15.91 -9.53
C VAL A 65 -7.90 -15.02 -8.28
N TYR A 66 -6.97 -15.26 -7.36
CA TYR A 66 -6.77 -14.44 -6.19
C TYR A 66 -6.46 -12.98 -6.57
N VAL A 67 -5.48 -12.75 -7.43
CA VAL A 67 -5.07 -11.40 -7.87
C VAL A 67 -6.22 -10.70 -8.61
N ASP A 68 -6.90 -11.40 -9.51
CA ASP A 68 -8.02 -10.83 -10.27
C ASP A 68 -9.20 -10.43 -9.36
N ILE A 69 -9.54 -11.25 -8.34
CA ILE A 69 -10.62 -10.96 -7.39
C ILE A 69 -10.24 -9.76 -6.50
N ILE A 70 -9.06 -9.77 -5.90
CA ILE A 70 -8.68 -8.73 -4.95
C ILE A 70 -8.49 -7.38 -5.65
N ARG A 71 -7.86 -7.36 -6.82
CA ARG A 71 -7.69 -6.11 -7.60
C ARG A 71 -8.97 -5.68 -8.32
N GLY A 72 -9.91 -6.60 -8.54
CA GLY A 72 -11.22 -6.32 -9.14
C GLY A 72 -12.28 -5.85 -8.15
N THR A 73 -11.98 -5.83 -6.84
CA THR A 73 -12.94 -5.41 -5.79
C THR A 73 -12.37 -4.25 -4.96
N PRO A 74 -13.22 -3.28 -4.53
CA PRO A 74 -12.76 -2.16 -3.70
C PRO A 74 -12.22 -2.62 -2.34
N LEU A 75 -11.12 -2.01 -1.87
CA LEU A 75 -10.55 -2.30 -0.54
C LEU A 75 -11.60 -2.08 0.58
N LEU A 76 -12.44 -1.06 0.48
CA LEU A 76 -13.52 -0.82 1.43
C LEU A 76 -14.45 -2.03 1.59
N VAL A 77 -14.81 -2.68 0.48
CA VAL A 77 -15.65 -3.89 0.50
C VAL A 77 -14.92 -5.05 1.17
N GLN A 78 -13.62 -5.20 0.91
CA GLN A 78 -12.79 -6.22 1.54
C GLN A 78 -12.71 -6.02 3.06
N ILE A 79 -12.56 -4.77 3.53
CA ILE A 79 -12.61 -4.40 4.95
C ILE A 79 -13.95 -4.81 5.57
N PHE A 80 -15.06 -4.52 4.89
CA PHE A 80 -16.41 -4.87 5.38
C PHE A 80 -16.63 -6.38 5.44
N ILE A 81 -16.16 -7.12 4.45
CA ILE A 81 -16.24 -8.60 4.47
C ILE A 81 -15.48 -9.15 5.67
N ILE A 82 -14.24 -8.68 5.91
CA ILE A 82 -13.39 -9.19 6.98
C ILE A 82 -13.94 -8.80 8.36
N TYR A 83 -14.40 -7.55 8.51
CA TYR A 83 -14.80 -7.05 9.82
C TYR A 83 -16.24 -7.40 10.21
N PHE A 84 -17.18 -7.37 9.25
CA PHE A 84 -18.60 -7.58 9.54
C PHE A 84 -19.13 -8.96 9.11
N ALA A 85 -18.68 -9.49 7.96
CA ALA A 85 -19.23 -10.73 7.43
C ALA A 85 -18.50 -11.98 7.97
N LEU A 86 -17.17 -11.96 7.98
CA LEU A 86 -16.35 -13.11 8.39
C LEU A 86 -16.59 -13.55 9.84
N PRO A 87 -16.76 -12.64 10.84
CA PRO A 87 -17.09 -13.03 12.21
C PRO A 87 -18.32 -13.93 12.35
N ASN A 88 -19.33 -13.70 11.51
CA ASN A 88 -20.56 -14.52 11.52
C ASN A 88 -20.33 -15.93 10.98
N ILE A 89 -19.33 -16.12 10.11
CA ILE A 89 -19.00 -17.43 9.52
C ILE A 89 -18.13 -18.25 10.49
N ILE A 90 -17.14 -17.59 11.12
CA ILE A 90 -16.17 -18.27 12.00
C ILE A 90 -16.59 -18.28 13.46
N ASN A 91 -17.73 -17.65 13.82
CA ASN A 91 -18.22 -17.49 15.20
C ASN A 91 -17.18 -16.86 16.16
N MET A 92 -16.38 -15.93 15.67
CA MET A 92 -15.35 -15.22 16.44
C MET A 92 -15.41 -13.71 16.15
N ARG A 93 -15.23 -12.89 17.19
CA ARG A 93 -15.08 -11.44 17.00
C ARG A 93 -13.67 -11.13 16.48
N ILE A 94 -13.59 -10.24 15.51
CA ILE A 94 -12.31 -9.75 14.95
C ILE A 94 -12.14 -8.32 15.45
N GLU A 95 -11.02 -8.04 16.08
CA GLU A 95 -10.67 -6.68 16.52
C GLU A 95 -10.42 -5.77 15.32
N PRO A 96 -10.77 -4.46 15.40
CA PRO A 96 -10.58 -3.51 14.29
C PRO A 96 -9.14 -3.47 13.78
N TYR A 97 -8.14 -3.54 14.66
CA TYR A 97 -6.73 -3.58 14.27
C TYR A 97 -6.41 -4.80 13.39
N ILE A 98 -6.83 -5.98 13.84
CA ILE A 98 -6.60 -7.24 13.09
C ILE A 98 -7.31 -7.19 11.74
N ALA A 99 -8.57 -6.72 11.71
CA ALA A 99 -9.33 -6.58 10.47
C ALA A 99 -8.63 -5.62 9.49
N ALA A 100 -8.15 -4.47 9.98
CA ALA A 100 -7.43 -3.48 9.21
C ALA A 100 -6.14 -4.05 8.60
N VAL A 101 -5.29 -4.66 9.44
CA VAL A 101 -4.02 -5.26 9.01
C VAL A 101 -4.25 -6.37 8.00
N VAL A 102 -5.21 -7.28 8.26
CA VAL A 102 -5.51 -8.41 7.36
C VAL A 102 -6.05 -7.92 6.01
N ALA A 103 -7.02 -6.99 6.01
CA ALA A 103 -7.60 -6.46 4.77
C ALA A 103 -6.55 -5.75 3.91
N CYS A 104 -5.79 -4.83 4.52
CA CYS A 104 -4.72 -4.10 3.83
C CYS A 104 -3.61 -5.04 3.35
N SER A 105 -3.24 -6.07 4.14
CA SER A 105 -2.22 -7.04 3.73
C SER A 105 -2.68 -7.90 2.56
N ILE A 106 -3.90 -8.44 2.59
CA ILE A 106 -4.47 -9.23 1.49
C ILE A 106 -4.50 -8.37 0.21
N ASN A 107 -4.92 -7.11 0.32
CA ASN A 107 -4.94 -6.19 -0.80
C ASN A 107 -3.52 -5.94 -1.34
N SER A 108 -2.58 -5.56 -0.49
CA SER A 108 -1.19 -5.29 -0.89
C SER A 108 -0.50 -6.51 -1.51
N VAL A 109 -0.76 -7.74 -1.00
CA VAL A 109 -0.22 -8.98 -1.60
C VAL A 109 -0.61 -9.10 -3.08
N ALA A 110 -1.86 -8.79 -3.44
CA ALA A 110 -2.32 -8.90 -4.83
C ALA A 110 -1.68 -7.82 -5.74
N TYR A 111 -1.58 -6.58 -5.25
CA TYR A 111 -0.93 -5.51 -6.01
C TYR A 111 0.57 -5.74 -6.18
N VAL A 112 1.25 -6.18 -5.12
CA VAL A 112 2.69 -6.50 -5.17
C VAL A 112 2.96 -7.73 -6.04
N ALA A 113 2.09 -8.74 -6.03
CA ALA A 113 2.19 -9.89 -6.95
C ALA A 113 2.20 -9.42 -8.41
N GLU A 114 1.28 -8.52 -8.78
CA GLU A 114 1.23 -7.95 -10.12
C GLU A 114 2.45 -7.11 -10.46
N ILE A 115 2.97 -6.33 -9.48
CA ILE A 115 4.22 -5.56 -9.65
C ILE A 115 5.38 -6.50 -9.98
N PHE A 116 5.56 -7.59 -9.24
CA PHE A 116 6.62 -8.55 -9.53
C PHE A 116 6.39 -9.30 -10.84
N ARG A 117 5.16 -9.72 -11.15
CA ARG A 117 4.82 -10.37 -12.42
C ARG A 117 5.16 -9.47 -13.60
N SER A 118 4.72 -8.22 -13.58
CA SER A 118 5.01 -7.24 -14.63
C SER A 118 6.49 -6.89 -14.71
N GLY A 119 7.17 -6.78 -13.57
CA GLY A 119 8.60 -6.55 -13.49
C GLY A 119 9.40 -7.65 -14.16
N ILE A 120 9.07 -8.93 -13.91
CA ILE A 120 9.73 -10.08 -14.56
C ILE A 120 9.45 -10.07 -16.07
N GLN A 121 8.20 -9.82 -16.47
CA GLN A 121 7.83 -9.77 -17.89
C GLN A 121 8.44 -8.58 -18.65
N SER A 122 8.87 -7.53 -17.95
CA SER A 122 9.55 -6.38 -18.56
C SER A 122 10.99 -6.65 -18.95
N ILE A 123 11.59 -7.77 -18.50
CA ILE A 123 12.97 -8.13 -18.86
C ILE A 123 13.00 -8.64 -20.28
N ASP A 124 13.97 -8.14 -21.04
CA ASP A 124 14.18 -8.53 -22.43
C ASP A 124 14.36 -10.05 -22.57
N LYS A 125 13.65 -10.66 -23.53
CA LYS A 125 13.71 -12.09 -23.79
C LYS A 125 15.12 -12.56 -24.15
N GLY A 126 15.92 -11.70 -24.76
CA GLY A 126 17.31 -12.00 -25.07
C GLY A 126 18.17 -12.26 -23.83
N GLN A 127 17.84 -11.68 -22.66
CA GLN A 127 18.50 -12.03 -21.40
C GLN A 127 18.23 -13.46 -20.97
N PHE A 128 17.02 -13.92 -21.23
CA PHE A 128 16.64 -15.30 -20.94
C PHE A 128 17.29 -16.26 -21.92
N GLU A 129 17.28 -15.93 -23.22
CA GLU A 129 17.89 -16.72 -24.29
C GLU A 129 19.43 -16.83 -24.12
N ALA A 130 20.10 -15.72 -23.76
CA ALA A 130 21.53 -15.72 -23.47
C ALA A 130 21.88 -16.65 -22.31
N GLY A 131 21.11 -16.63 -21.21
CA GLY A 131 21.29 -17.54 -20.09
C GLY A 131 21.17 -19.01 -20.52
N ARG A 132 20.16 -19.31 -21.35
CA ARG A 132 19.95 -20.67 -21.88
C ARG A 132 21.08 -21.11 -22.82
N SER A 133 21.60 -20.21 -23.64
CA SER A 133 22.71 -20.47 -24.56
C SER A 133 24.02 -20.77 -23.81
N LEU A 134 24.18 -20.22 -22.59
CA LEU A 134 25.29 -20.53 -21.69
C LEU A 134 25.10 -21.87 -20.93
N GLY A 135 24.04 -22.65 -21.24
CA GLY A 135 23.76 -23.91 -20.58
C GLY A 135 23.05 -23.84 -19.23
N LEU A 136 22.62 -22.63 -18.80
CA LEU A 136 21.87 -22.48 -17.56
C LEU A 136 20.48 -23.14 -17.69
N THR A 137 20.05 -23.80 -16.63
CA THR A 137 18.65 -24.26 -16.53
C THR A 137 17.71 -23.06 -16.44
N TRP A 138 16.41 -23.27 -16.69
CA TRP A 138 15.39 -22.22 -16.54
C TRP A 138 15.46 -21.58 -15.14
N SER A 139 15.53 -22.39 -14.09
CA SER A 139 15.60 -21.91 -12.71
C SER A 139 16.89 -21.10 -12.42
N GLN A 140 18.02 -21.53 -12.95
CA GLN A 140 19.28 -20.79 -12.82
C GLN A 140 19.22 -19.46 -13.57
N THR A 141 18.70 -19.42 -14.80
CA THR A 141 18.51 -18.20 -15.57
C THR A 141 17.59 -17.22 -14.84
N MET A 142 16.46 -17.71 -14.32
CA MET A 142 15.55 -16.88 -13.50
C MET A 142 16.27 -16.31 -12.27
N LYS A 143 16.89 -17.16 -11.46
CA LYS A 143 17.51 -16.76 -10.19
C LYS A 143 18.72 -15.83 -10.37
N MET A 144 19.57 -16.11 -11.35
CA MET A 144 20.86 -15.42 -11.51
C MET A 144 20.80 -14.22 -12.44
N ILE A 145 19.87 -14.18 -13.40
CA ILE A 145 19.82 -13.14 -14.43
C ILE A 145 18.53 -12.32 -14.36
N VAL A 146 17.36 -12.98 -14.44
CA VAL A 146 16.08 -12.29 -14.62
C VAL A 146 15.58 -11.65 -13.32
N VAL A 147 15.48 -12.42 -12.24
CA VAL A 147 14.93 -11.93 -10.96
C VAL A 147 15.72 -10.75 -10.38
N PRO A 148 17.07 -10.73 -10.35
CA PRO A 148 17.81 -9.58 -9.85
C PRO A 148 17.58 -8.29 -10.67
N GLN A 149 17.42 -8.42 -11.98
CA GLN A 149 17.10 -7.29 -12.86
C GLN A 149 15.65 -6.82 -12.66
N ALA A 150 14.71 -7.76 -12.63
CA ALA A 150 13.29 -7.49 -12.38
C ALA A 150 13.08 -6.77 -11.04
N PHE A 151 13.73 -7.26 -9.96
CA PHE A 151 13.63 -6.64 -8.64
C PHE A 151 14.04 -5.17 -8.66
N ARG A 152 15.13 -4.83 -9.33
CA ARG A 152 15.56 -3.41 -9.46
C ARG A 152 14.51 -2.57 -10.20
N ARG A 153 13.87 -3.11 -11.23
CA ARG A 153 12.80 -2.42 -11.98
C ARG A 153 11.50 -2.27 -11.20
N THR A 154 11.25 -3.13 -10.21
CA THR A 154 10.03 -3.05 -9.38
C THR A 154 10.15 -2.06 -8.22
N ILE A 155 11.35 -1.63 -7.82
CA ILE A 155 11.55 -0.70 -6.69
C ILE A 155 10.67 0.57 -6.78
N PRO A 156 10.59 1.29 -7.93
CA PRO A 156 9.73 2.48 -8.03
C PRO A 156 8.25 2.14 -7.85
N GLN A 157 7.81 1.01 -8.42
CA GLN A 157 6.42 0.56 -8.34
C GLN A 157 6.05 0.14 -6.91
N LEU A 158 6.96 -0.54 -6.19
CA LEU A 158 6.77 -0.87 -4.77
C LEU A 158 6.68 0.40 -3.90
N GLY A 159 7.46 1.43 -4.22
CA GLY A 159 7.35 2.72 -3.57
C GLY A 159 6.00 3.40 -3.81
N ASN A 160 5.49 3.34 -5.03
CA ASN A 160 4.17 3.88 -5.38
C ASN A 160 3.05 3.07 -4.70
N GLU A 161 3.18 1.75 -4.59
CA GLU A 161 2.26 0.89 -3.85
C GLU A 161 2.23 1.28 -2.36
N PHE A 162 3.39 1.52 -1.75
CA PHE A 162 3.46 2.00 -0.37
C PHE A 162 2.70 3.32 -0.18
N ILE A 163 2.88 4.29 -1.09
CA ILE A 163 2.18 5.58 -1.04
C ILE A 163 0.68 5.40 -1.28
N ALA A 164 0.27 4.51 -2.16
CA ALA A 164 -1.13 4.19 -2.40
C ALA A 164 -1.75 3.58 -1.14
N MET A 165 -1.14 2.53 -0.58
CA MET A 165 -1.61 1.86 0.64
C MET A 165 -1.66 2.80 1.84
N LEU A 166 -0.71 3.75 1.97
CA LEU A 166 -0.74 4.77 3.03
C LEU A 166 -2.00 5.62 2.99
N LYS A 167 -2.50 5.95 1.82
CA LYS A 167 -3.75 6.71 1.66
C LYS A 167 -4.97 5.81 1.80
N ASP A 168 -4.92 4.61 1.23
CA ASP A 168 -6.01 3.65 1.24
C ASP A 168 -6.26 3.08 2.64
N SER A 169 -5.25 3.06 3.52
CA SER A 169 -5.42 2.71 4.93
C SER A 169 -6.38 3.64 5.68
N SER A 170 -6.63 4.87 5.17
CA SER A 170 -7.67 5.75 5.71
C SER A 170 -9.09 5.14 5.69
N LEU A 171 -9.34 4.18 4.79
CA LEU A 171 -10.62 3.47 4.70
C LEU A 171 -10.92 2.64 5.96
N VAL A 172 -9.92 2.26 6.76
CA VAL A 172 -10.17 1.52 8.00
C VAL A 172 -10.84 2.37 9.08
N SER A 173 -10.88 3.69 8.90
CA SER A 173 -11.64 4.61 9.77
C SER A 173 -13.13 4.24 9.87
N VAL A 174 -13.69 3.63 8.84
CA VAL A 174 -15.12 3.25 8.78
C VAL A 174 -15.49 2.12 9.77
N ILE A 175 -14.52 1.30 10.16
CA ILE A 175 -14.69 0.26 11.19
C ILE A 175 -14.31 0.76 12.59
N GLY A 176 -14.11 2.07 12.75
CA GLY A 176 -13.81 2.71 14.03
C GLY A 176 -12.34 2.62 14.45
N PHE A 177 -11.44 2.16 13.58
CA PHE A 177 -10.01 2.10 13.88
C PHE A 177 -9.37 3.49 13.87
N GLU A 178 -8.69 3.86 14.96
CA GLU A 178 -8.24 5.23 15.24
C GLU A 178 -6.89 5.58 14.58
N GLU A 179 -6.83 5.49 13.26
CA GLU A 179 -5.75 6.06 12.46
C GLU A 179 -5.97 7.58 12.20
N LEU A 180 -5.14 8.22 11.39
CA LEU A 180 -5.15 9.68 11.17
C LEU A 180 -6.53 10.24 10.78
N THR A 181 -7.21 9.61 9.83
CA THR A 181 -8.54 10.08 9.36
C THR A 181 -9.59 9.94 10.47
N ARG A 182 -9.56 8.82 11.20
CA ARG A 182 -10.49 8.61 12.32
C ARG A 182 -10.24 9.58 13.45
N LYS A 183 -8.97 9.89 13.79
CA LYS A 183 -8.63 10.94 14.77
C LYS A 183 -9.21 12.29 14.34
N GLY A 184 -9.09 12.64 13.05
CA GLY A 184 -9.73 13.84 12.51
C GLY A 184 -11.26 13.83 12.70
N GLN A 185 -11.94 12.73 12.36
CA GLN A 185 -13.39 12.59 12.56
C GLN A 185 -13.80 12.79 14.02
N LEU A 186 -13.06 12.20 14.98
CA LEU A 186 -13.37 12.31 16.40
C LEU A 186 -13.22 13.77 16.91
N ILE A 187 -12.18 14.48 16.48
CA ILE A 187 -11.99 15.89 16.83
C ILE A 187 -13.13 16.74 16.25
N ILE A 188 -13.50 16.51 14.99
CA ILE A 188 -14.59 17.24 14.33
C ILE A 188 -15.93 16.98 15.04
N ALA A 189 -16.20 15.73 15.41
CA ALA A 189 -17.43 15.38 16.13
C ALA A 189 -17.55 16.08 17.49
N ALA A 190 -16.42 16.38 18.17
CA ALA A 190 -16.39 17.07 19.44
C ALA A 190 -16.40 18.60 19.33
N THR A 191 -15.93 19.15 18.19
CA THR A 191 -15.64 20.59 18.08
C THR A 191 -16.37 21.32 16.97
N TYR A 192 -16.96 20.56 16.01
CA TYR A 192 -17.61 21.06 14.79
C TYR A 192 -16.71 21.87 13.85
N ARG A 193 -15.37 21.88 14.08
CA ARG A 193 -14.37 22.58 13.26
C ARG A 193 -13.86 21.71 12.12
N SER A 194 -14.68 21.57 11.10
CA SER A 194 -14.44 20.60 10.02
C SER A 194 -13.30 21.02 9.09
N PHE A 195 -13.27 22.28 8.66
CA PHE A 195 -12.29 22.75 7.68
C PHE A 195 -10.86 22.71 8.21
N GLU A 196 -10.63 23.26 9.42
CA GLU A 196 -9.32 23.33 10.05
C GLU A 196 -8.72 21.95 10.25
N ILE A 197 -9.53 21.00 10.72
CA ILE A 197 -9.04 19.63 10.99
C ILE A 197 -8.81 18.87 9.70
N TRP A 198 -9.71 18.95 8.70
CA TRP A 198 -9.46 18.28 7.41
C TRP A 198 -8.27 18.88 6.67
N ALA A 199 -8.06 20.19 6.75
CA ALA A 199 -6.86 20.83 6.19
C ALA A 199 -5.59 20.32 6.90
N ALA A 200 -5.60 20.22 8.23
CA ALA A 200 -4.47 19.66 8.98
C ALA A 200 -4.20 18.19 8.63
N VAL A 201 -5.23 17.35 8.56
CA VAL A 201 -5.13 15.95 8.15
C VAL A 201 -4.54 15.85 6.74
N ALA A 202 -5.04 16.66 5.79
CA ALA A 202 -4.52 16.69 4.41
C ALA A 202 -3.04 17.09 4.36
N VAL A 203 -2.63 18.10 5.14
CA VAL A 203 -1.23 18.51 5.22
C VAL A 203 -0.35 17.41 5.80
N ILE A 204 -0.80 16.70 6.83
CA ILE A 204 -0.04 15.58 7.42
C ILE A 204 0.11 14.45 6.38
N TYR A 205 -0.96 14.04 5.68
CA TYR A 205 -0.86 13.06 4.58
C TYR A 205 0.09 13.53 3.49
N LEU A 206 0.03 14.80 3.10
CA LEU A 206 0.91 15.38 2.09
C LEU A 206 2.38 15.29 2.52
N VAL A 207 2.69 15.67 3.76
CA VAL A 207 4.06 15.59 4.30
C VAL A 207 4.56 14.15 4.31
N MET A 208 3.74 13.18 4.78
CA MET A 208 4.10 11.77 4.78
C MET A 208 4.36 11.26 3.36
N THR A 209 3.44 11.50 2.43
CA THR A 209 3.56 11.01 1.04
C THR A 209 4.74 11.65 0.31
N LEU A 210 4.97 12.96 0.47
CA LEU A 210 6.13 13.64 -0.13
C LEU A 210 7.46 13.13 0.43
N THR A 211 7.53 12.86 1.74
CA THR A 211 8.73 12.31 2.38
C THR A 211 9.05 10.93 1.82
N ILE A 212 8.05 10.05 1.73
CA ILE A 212 8.20 8.70 1.17
C ILE A 212 8.56 8.77 -0.31
N SER A 213 7.89 9.63 -1.09
CA SER A 213 8.17 9.81 -2.52
C SER A 213 9.62 10.26 -2.78
N ARG A 214 10.14 11.19 -1.98
CA ARG A 214 11.56 11.60 -2.08
C ARG A 214 12.52 10.47 -1.74
N PHE A 215 12.20 9.68 -0.72
CA PHE A 215 12.99 8.50 -0.37
C PHE A 215 13.00 7.44 -1.49
N VAL A 216 11.83 7.15 -2.06
CA VAL A 216 11.69 6.23 -3.21
C VAL A 216 12.49 6.73 -4.41
N SER A 217 12.39 8.03 -4.77
CA SER A 217 13.16 8.64 -5.85
C SER A 217 14.67 8.58 -5.62
N TYR A 218 15.12 8.70 -4.37
CA TYR A 218 16.54 8.51 -4.02
C TYR A 218 16.99 7.06 -4.26
N LEU A 219 16.19 6.08 -3.80
CA LEU A 219 16.47 4.66 -4.05
C LEU A 219 16.51 4.34 -5.54
N GLU A 220 15.55 4.86 -6.31
CA GLU A 220 15.48 4.69 -7.75
C GLU A 220 16.76 5.18 -8.44
N LYS A 221 17.20 6.39 -8.14
CA LYS A 221 18.45 6.94 -8.68
C LYS A 221 19.67 6.08 -8.33
N LYS A 222 19.73 5.59 -7.09
CA LYS A 222 20.84 4.75 -6.60
C LYS A 222 20.91 3.38 -7.30
N TYR A 223 19.76 2.78 -7.62
CA TYR A 223 19.70 1.44 -8.22
C TYR A 223 19.66 1.44 -9.73
N ASN A 224 19.07 2.48 -10.38
CA ASN A 224 19.06 2.60 -11.83
C ASN A 224 20.38 3.13 -12.43
N SER A 225 21.16 3.93 -11.70
CA SER A 225 22.44 4.47 -12.20
C SER A 225 23.52 3.38 -12.42
N LYS A 226 23.32 2.16 -11.95
CA LYS A 226 24.24 1.02 -12.15
C LYS A 226 23.94 0.14 -13.36
N GLY A 227 22.90 0.47 -14.14
CA GLY A 227 22.46 -0.31 -15.30
C GLY A 227 22.88 0.24 -16.68
N HIS A 228 23.60 1.35 -16.71
CA HIS A 228 24.04 2.05 -17.96
C HIS A 228 25.56 2.19 -18.03
N ARG A 229 26.31 1.18 -17.61
CA ARG A 229 27.74 1.06 -17.97
C ARG A 229 28.00 -0.31 -18.54
#